data_ee162bd9c535b943d7ea7fed18d16944
#
_entry.id   ee162bd9c535b943d7ea7fed18d16944
#
_cell.length_a   1.000
_cell.length_b   1.000
_cell.length_c   1.000
_cell.angle_alpha   90.00
_cell.angle_beta   90.00
_cell.angle_gamma   90.00
#
_symmetry.space_group_name_H-M   'P 1'
#
loop_
_entity.id
_entity.type
_entity.pdbx_description
1 polymer ?
#
loop_
_entity_poly.entity_id
_entity_poly.type
_entity_poly.pdbx_seq_one_letter_code
_entity_poly.pdbx_strand_id
1 'polypeptide(L)'
;MSLIATVFSRLRQQNKKALIPFITAGDPDPTMTVPLMHELVQAGADIIELGVPFSDPMADGPTIQRSSERALKHHVGLKDVLAMVAEFRTSNMSTPVVLMGYANPVEAMGYAKFAAKAKECGVDGVLTVDYPPEECAEWVEHLRQQKLDAIFLLSPTTPQARIEQVAEMAQGYVYYVSLKGVTGASHLDLGEVASKLDQLRSHISIPIGVGFGIRDGATAKAVAGLADAVVVGSRIIEEIEKSPKTKVLASVGRLVKDLRSAIDEVSSKH
;
A
#
# COMPACT_ATOMS: atom_id res chain seq x y z
N MET A 1 -17.93 -0.20 -10.03
CA MET A 1 -17.22 0.01 -8.76
C MET A 1 -16.03 -0.91 -8.79
N SER A 2 -14.82 -0.42 -8.46
CA SER A 2 -13.62 -1.26 -8.39
C SER A 2 -13.65 -2.20 -7.18
N LEU A 3 -12.79 -3.22 -7.17
CA LEU A 3 -12.69 -4.14 -6.03
C LEU A 3 -12.25 -3.39 -4.76
N ILE A 4 -11.31 -2.43 -4.88
CA ILE A 4 -10.87 -1.58 -3.77
C ILE A 4 -12.06 -0.80 -3.20
N ALA A 5 -12.83 -0.11 -4.05
CA ALA A 5 -14.01 0.65 -3.62
C ALA A 5 -15.09 -0.25 -2.99
N THR A 6 -15.24 -1.49 -3.47
CA THR A 6 -16.15 -2.48 -2.88
C THR A 6 -15.72 -2.89 -1.48
N VAL A 7 -14.42 -3.11 -1.25
CA VAL A 7 -13.87 -3.42 0.07
C VAL A 7 -14.09 -2.27 1.04
N PHE A 8 -13.78 -1.03 0.67
CA PHE A 8 -14.02 0.13 1.53
C PHE A 8 -15.51 0.35 1.84
N SER A 9 -16.40 0.14 0.86
CA SER A 9 -17.85 0.23 1.06
C SER A 9 -18.34 -0.79 2.10
N ARG A 10 -17.90 -2.05 1.96
CA ARG A 10 -18.20 -3.13 2.93
C ARG A 10 -17.70 -2.79 4.34
N LEU A 11 -16.44 -2.35 4.46
CA LEU A 11 -15.86 -2.00 5.76
C LEU A 11 -16.60 -0.83 6.42
N ARG A 12 -16.98 0.19 5.64
CA ARG A 12 -17.79 1.32 6.14
C ARG A 12 -19.14 0.86 6.68
N GLN A 13 -19.84 -0.04 5.97
CA GLN A 13 -21.12 -0.62 6.43
C GLN A 13 -20.97 -1.42 7.73
N GLN A 14 -19.79 -2.01 7.95
CA GLN A 14 -19.44 -2.75 9.17
C GLN A 14 -18.83 -1.87 10.26
N ASN A 15 -18.73 -0.56 10.02
CA ASN A 15 -18.01 0.39 10.88
C ASN A 15 -16.56 -0.04 11.17
N LYS A 16 -15.87 -0.60 10.17
CA LYS A 16 -14.48 -1.09 10.26
C LYS A 16 -13.54 -0.23 9.44
N LYS A 17 -12.26 -0.28 9.83
CA LYS A 17 -11.14 0.37 9.13
C LYS A 17 -10.33 -0.65 8.35
N ALA A 18 -9.84 -0.27 7.17
CA ALA A 18 -9.01 -1.18 6.37
C ALA A 18 -7.61 -1.35 6.98
N LEU A 19 -7.07 -2.57 6.88
CA LEU A 19 -5.66 -2.87 7.12
C LEU A 19 -5.00 -3.19 5.79
N ILE A 20 -3.98 -2.41 5.44
CA ILE A 20 -3.23 -2.49 4.17
C ILE A 20 -1.76 -2.79 4.48
N PRO A 21 -1.35 -4.06 4.57
CA PRO A 21 0.04 -4.43 4.69
C PRO A 21 0.78 -4.25 3.36
N PHE A 22 2.03 -3.76 3.45
CA PHE A 22 2.98 -3.70 2.34
C PHE A 22 4.04 -4.79 2.49
N ILE A 23 4.36 -5.48 1.41
CA ILE A 23 5.52 -6.36 1.27
C ILE A 23 6.23 -6.10 -0.05
N THR A 24 7.55 -6.33 -0.12
CA THR A 24 8.32 -6.27 -1.37
C THR A 24 8.28 -7.63 -2.06
N ALA A 25 7.86 -7.68 -3.32
CA ALA A 25 7.88 -8.90 -4.11
C ALA A 25 9.32 -9.43 -4.26
N GLY A 26 9.52 -10.71 -3.97
CA GLY A 26 10.85 -11.33 -4.01
C GLY A 26 11.63 -11.27 -2.69
N ASP A 27 11.11 -10.63 -1.65
CA ASP A 27 11.72 -10.55 -0.33
C ASP A 27 11.06 -11.53 0.66
N PRO A 28 11.80 -12.36 1.38
CA PRO A 28 13.24 -12.60 1.33
C PRO A 28 13.69 -13.55 0.21
N ASP A 29 12.74 -14.10 -0.51
CA ASP A 29 12.92 -15.06 -1.61
C ASP A 29 11.68 -15.04 -2.51
N PRO A 30 11.81 -15.13 -3.85
CA PRO A 30 10.68 -15.06 -4.77
C PRO A 30 9.57 -16.10 -4.48
N THR A 31 9.95 -17.29 -4.04
CA THR A 31 8.99 -18.37 -3.69
C THR A 31 8.15 -18.09 -2.45
N MET A 32 8.53 -17.07 -1.66
CA MET A 32 7.82 -16.68 -0.44
C MET A 32 6.74 -15.62 -0.70
N THR A 33 6.78 -14.91 -1.83
CA THR A 33 5.88 -13.77 -2.08
C THR A 33 4.41 -14.19 -2.05
N VAL A 34 4.02 -15.18 -2.86
CA VAL A 34 2.62 -15.63 -2.93
C VAL A 34 2.16 -16.28 -1.61
N PRO A 35 2.94 -17.16 -0.96
CA PRO A 35 2.62 -17.61 0.40
C PRO A 35 2.45 -16.47 1.41
N LEU A 36 3.30 -15.43 1.38
CA LEU A 36 3.14 -14.26 2.25
C LEU A 36 1.84 -13.51 1.95
N MET A 37 1.48 -13.29 0.68
CA MET A 37 0.21 -12.66 0.32
C MET A 37 -0.99 -13.42 0.90
N HIS A 38 -0.98 -14.77 0.84
CA HIS A 38 -2.03 -15.59 1.45
C HIS A 38 -2.04 -15.48 2.98
N GLU A 39 -0.86 -15.50 3.61
CA GLU A 39 -0.75 -15.33 5.06
C GLU A 39 -1.29 -13.98 5.53
N LEU A 40 -0.98 -12.88 4.81
CA LEU A 40 -1.50 -11.55 5.09
C LEU A 40 -3.04 -11.53 5.07
N VAL A 41 -3.64 -12.16 4.07
CA VAL A 41 -5.12 -12.27 3.98
C VAL A 41 -5.69 -13.07 5.15
N GLN A 42 -5.11 -14.21 5.48
CA GLN A 42 -5.55 -15.04 6.61
C GLN A 42 -5.41 -14.31 7.95
N ALA A 43 -4.41 -13.44 8.08
CA ALA A 43 -4.18 -12.62 9.25
C ALA A 43 -5.08 -11.37 9.32
N GLY A 44 -5.89 -11.08 8.29
CA GLY A 44 -6.90 -10.02 8.29
C GLY A 44 -6.55 -8.78 7.48
N ALA A 45 -5.67 -8.89 6.49
CA ALA A 45 -5.46 -7.84 5.50
C ALA A 45 -6.71 -7.66 4.62
N ASP A 46 -7.11 -6.41 4.41
CA ASP A 46 -8.24 -6.06 3.52
C ASP A 46 -7.78 -5.74 2.10
N ILE A 47 -6.59 -5.17 1.94
CA ILE A 47 -5.92 -4.84 0.68
C ILE A 47 -4.44 -5.18 0.86
N ILE A 48 -3.76 -5.63 -0.18
CA ILE A 48 -2.31 -5.85 -0.16
C ILE A 48 -1.63 -4.81 -1.04
N GLU A 49 -0.65 -4.08 -0.49
CA GLU A 49 0.32 -3.33 -1.29
C GLU A 49 1.53 -4.20 -1.59
N LEU A 50 1.78 -4.47 -2.87
CA LEU A 50 2.89 -5.30 -3.34
C LEU A 50 3.93 -4.41 -4.01
N GLY A 51 5.08 -4.26 -3.35
CA GLY A 51 6.20 -3.46 -3.83
C GLY A 51 6.92 -4.11 -5.00
N VAL A 52 7.11 -3.36 -6.08
CA VAL A 52 7.96 -3.74 -7.20
C VAL A 52 9.39 -3.32 -6.87
N PRO A 53 10.35 -4.26 -6.71
CA PRO A 53 11.71 -3.90 -6.35
C PRO A 53 12.37 -3.05 -7.44
N PHE A 54 13.12 -2.02 -7.01
CA PHE A 54 13.79 -1.09 -7.89
C PHE A 54 15.20 -0.78 -7.38
N SER A 55 16.17 -0.54 -8.28
CA SER A 55 17.58 -0.33 -7.93
C SER A 55 17.85 1.03 -7.29
N ASP A 56 17.03 2.04 -7.63
CA ASP A 56 17.27 3.43 -7.25
C ASP A 56 16.07 4.01 -6.47
N PRO A 57 15.70 3.42 -5.30
CA PRO A 57 14.46 3.68 -4.60
C PRO A 57 14.53 4.96 -3.75
N MET A 58 14.65 6.11 -4.38
CA MET A 58 14.94 7.40 -3.75
C MET A 58 13.84 7.90 -2.78
N ALA A 59 12.61 7.42 -2.93
CA ALA A 59 11.51 7.78 -2.05
C ALA A 59 11.36 6.84 -0.84
N ASP A 60 12.08 5.71 -0.84
CA ASP A 60 11.95 4.70 0.19
C ASP A 60 12.91 4.91 1.36
N GLY A 61 12.43 4.59 2.56
CA GLY A 61 13.28 4.52 3.74
C GLY A 61 14.20 3.28 3.73
N PRO A 62 15.25 3.28 4.58
CA PRO A 62 16.31 2.26 4.54
C PRO A 62 15.81 0.82 4.71
N THR A 63 14.72 0.60 5.44
CA THR A 63 14.12 -0.74 5.61
C THR A 63 13.55 -1.27 4.30
N ILE A 64 12.83 -0.43 3.55
CA ILE A 64 12.25 -0.80 2.26
C ILE A 64 13.36 -0.93 1.21
N GLN A 65 14.39 -0.06 1.22
CA GLN A 65 15.54 -0.19 0.34
C GLN A 65 16.22 -1.55 0.50
N ARG A 66 16.47 -2.00 1.75
CA ARG A 66 17.08 -3.33 1.99
C ARG A 66 16.20 -4.48 1.49
N SER A 67 14.88 -4.38 1.58
CA SER A 67 14.00 -5.42 1.03
C SER A 67 14.07 -5.47 -0.50
N SER A 68 14.11 -4.31 -1.16
CA SER A 68 14.34 -4.22 -2.61
C SER A 68 15.70 -4.80 -3.01
N GLU A 69 16.76 -4.50 -2.28
CA GLU A 69 18.09 -5.08 -2.49
C GLU A 69 18.10 -6.61 -2.37
N ARG A 70 17.36 -7.17 -1.39
CA ARG A 70 17.24 -8.65 -1.24
C ARG A 70 16.52 -9.26 -2.44
N ALA A 71 15.40 -8.66 -2.87
CA ALA A 71 14.65 -9.12 -4.03
C ALA A 71 15.45 -9.04 -5.33
N LEU A 72 16.19 -7.94 -5.53
CA LEU A 72 17.02 -7.73 -6.73
C LEU A 72 18.18 -8.73 -6.85
N LYS A 73 18.68 -9.29 -5.74
CA LYS A 73 19.65 -10.40 -5.78
C LYS A 73 19.10 -11.65 -6.49
N HIS A 74 17.80 -11.79 -6.52
CA HIS A 74 17.09 -12.85 -7.23
C HIS A 74 16.59 -12.41 -8.61
N HIS A 75 17.03 -11.23 -9.10
CA HIS A 75 16.65 -10.66 -10.39
C HIS A 75 15.13 -10.45 -10.57
N VAL A 76 14.40 -10.26 -9.47
CA VAL A 76 12.95 -9.99 -9.52
C VAL A 76 12.71 -8.61 -10.13
N GLY A 77 11.91 -8.57 -11.18
CA GLY A 77 11.47 -7.34 -11.83
C GLY A 77 9.95 -7.28 -12.02
N LEU A 78 9.47 -6.22 -12.66
CA LEU A 78 8.04 -5.97 -12.86
C LEU A 78 7.28 -7.17 -13.48
N LYS A 79 7.89 -7.88 -14.44
CA LYS A 79 7.25 -9.05 -15.08
C LYS A 79 7.03 -10.19 -14.10
N ASP A 80 8.00 -10.42 -13.22
CA ASP A 80 7.92 -11.49 -12.21
C ASP A 80 6.86 -11.13 -11.16
N VAL A 81 6.80 -9.85 -10.76
CA VAL A 81 5.76 -9.36 -9.82
C VAL A 81 4.37 -9.55 -10.41
N LEU A 82 4.16 -9.23 -11.68
CA LEU A 82 2.88 -9.47 -12.37
C LEU A 82 2.53 -10.97 -12.41
N ALA A 83 3.51 -11.85 -12.64
CA ALA A 83 3.30 -13.30 -12.60
C ALA A 83 2.92 -13.78 -11.18
N MET A 84 3.56 -13.25 -10.12
CA MET A 84 3.20 -13.56 -8.73
C MET A 84 1.75 -13.11 -8.40
N VAL A 85 1.31 -11.96 -8.90
CA VAL A 85 -0.09 -11.55 -8.75
C VAL A 85 -1.02 -12.53 -9.47
N ALA A 86 -0.71 -12.92 -10.70
CA ALA A 86 -1.50 -13.90 -11.44
C ALA A 86 -1.58 -15.25 -10.72
N GLU A 87 -0.49 -15.73 -10.12
CA GLU A 87 -0.47 -16.93 -9.30
C GLU A 87 -1.35 -16.77 -8.05
N PHE A 88 -1.23 -15.67 -7.31
CA PHE A 88 -2.10 -15.38 -6.16
C PHE A 88 -3.59 -15.42 -6.55
N ARG A 89 -3.95 -14.90 -7.73
CA ARG A 89 -5.32 -14.88 -8.24
C ARG A 89 -5.89 -16.26 -8.54
N THR A 90 -5.09 -17.28 -8.69
CA THR A 90 -5.61 -18.66 -8.90
C THR A 90 -6.45 -19.16 -7.74
N SER A 91 -6.24 -18.61 -6.54
CA SER A 91 -6.93 -19.01 -5.30
C SER A 91 -7.55 -17.86 -4.50
N ASN A 92 -7.27 -16.60 -4.84
CA ASN A 92 -7.87 -15.44 -4.18
C ASN A 92 -8.29 -14.37 -5.19
N MET A 93 -9.59 -14.24 -5.40
CA MET A 93 -10.21 -13.24 -6.30
C MET A 93 -10.83 -12.06 -5.55
N SER A 94 -10.82 -12.06 -4.22
CA SER A 94 -11.60 -11.12 -3.40
C SER A 94 -10.77 -10.06 -2.68
N THR A 95 -9.46 -10.28 -2.50
CA THR A 95 -8.57 -9.31 -1.83
C THR A 95 -7.90 -8.43 -2.87
N PRO A 96 -8.10 -7.09 -2.85
CA PRO A 96 -7.43 -6.19 -3.78
C PRO A 96 -5.90 -6.25 -3.65
N VAL A 97 -5.21 -6.17 -4.79
CA VAL A 97 -3.76 -6.03 -4.87
C VAL A 97 -3.41 -4.72 -5.55
N VAL A 98 -2.66 -3.88 -4.86
CA VAL A 98 -2.12 -2.62 -5.36
C VAL A 98 -0.63 -2.79 -5.61
N LEU A 99 -0.18 -2.53 -6.82
CA LEU A 99 1.26 -2.46 -7.09
C LEU A 99 1.79 -1.10 -6.63
N MET A 100 2.86 -1.11 -5.85
CA MET A 100 3.57 0.09 -5.44
C MET A 100 4.99 0.06 -6.02
N GLY A 101 5.37 1.09 -6.77
CA GLY A 101 6.68 1.12 -7.41
C GLY A 101 7.03 2.48 -8.01
N TYR A 102 8.02 2.46 -8.87
CA TYR A 102 8.59 3.63 -9.53
C TYR A 102 8.15 3.71 -11.00
N ALA A 103 8.20 4.92 -11.56
CA ALA A 103 7.81 5.18 -12.95
C ALA A 103 8.68 4.43 -13.97
N ASN A 104 9.98 4.35 -13.76
CA ASN A 104 10.93 3.82 -14.72
C ASN A 104 10.58 2.39 -15.24
N PRO A 105 10.26 1.38 -14.41
CA PRO A 105 9.82 0.07 -14.91
C PRO A 105 8.53 0.11 -15.73
N VAL A 106 7.61 1.03 -15.40
CA VAL A 106 6.34 1.22 -16.11
C VAL A 106 6.60 1.87 -17.48
N GLU A 107 7.38 2.93 -17.51
CA GLU A 107 7.83 3.63 -18.72
C GLU A 107 8.54 2.68 -19.69
N ALA A 108 9.48 1.88 -19.18
CA ALA A 108 10.21 0.90 -19.98
C ALA A 108 9.30 -0.17 -20.61
N MET A 109 8.17 -0.49 -19.98
CA MET A 109 7.16 -1.40 -20.54
C MET A 109 6.20 -0.66 -21.50
N GLY A 110 5.97 0.62 -21.29
CA GLY A 110 4.95 1.47 -21.92
C GLY A 110 3.60 1.38 -21.23
N TYR A 111 2.94 2.52 -21.01
CA TYR A 111 1.72 2.68 -20.20
C TYR A 111 0.58 1.74 -20.61
N ALA A 112 0.22 1.75 -21.89
CA ALA A 112 -0.86 0.92 -22.42
C ALA A 112 -0.60 -0.57 -22.21
N LYS A 113 0.64 -1.02 -22.49
CA LYS A 113 1.04 -2.42 -22.32
C LYS A 113 1.08 -2.84 -20.87
N PHE A 114 1.61 -1.96 -19.98
CA PHE A 114 1.62 -2.21 -18.54
C PHE A 114 0.19 -2.33 -18.02
N ALA A 115 -0.67 -1.34 -18.29
CA ALA A 115 -2.04 -1.32 -17.78
C ALA A 115 -2.84 -2.56 -18.22
N ALA A 116 -2.74 -2.93 -19.50
CA ALA A 116 -3.38 -4.14 -20.01
C ALA A 116 -2.84 -5.41 -19.32
N LYS A 117 -1.52 -5.54 -19.16
CA LYS A 117 -0.90 -6.71 -18.52
C LYS A 117 -1.18 -6.78 -17.02
N ALA A 118 -1.15 -5.65 -16.33
CA ALA A 118 -1.50 -5.58 -14.91
C ALA A 118 -2.95 -6.03 -14.69
N LYS A 119 -3.88 -5.58 -15.54
CA LYS A 119 -5.28 -6.03 -15.49
C LYS A 119 -5.44 -7.51 -15.76
N GLU A 120 -4.78 -8.03 -16.80
CA GLU A 120 -4.79 -9.47 -17.11
C GLU A 120 -4.29 -10.32 -15.94
N CYS A 121 -3.26 -9.87 -15.23
CA CYS A 121 -2.71 -10.54 -14.06
C CYS A 121 -3.57 -10.37 -12.79
N GLY A 122 -4.59 -9.50 -12.81
CA GLY A 122 -5.51 -9.31 -11.70
C GLY A 122 -5.07 -8.26 -10.69
N VAL A 123 -4.25 -7.28 -11.09
CA VAL A 123 -3.98 -6.07 -10.31
C VAL A 123 -5.25 -5.22 -10.25
N ASP A 124 -5.50 -4.56 -9.12
CA ASP A 124 -6.67 -3.69 -8.91
C ASP A 124 -6.32 -2.21 -8.88
N GLY A 125 -5.12 -1.86 -8.47
CA GLY A 125 -4.66 -0.48 -8.42
C GLY A 125 -3.15 -0.36 -8.52
N VAL A 126 -2.68 0.85 -8.81
CA VAL A 126 -1.25 1.16 -8.95
C VAL A 126 -0.94 2.46 -8.23
N LEU A 127 0.13 2.44 -7.44
CA LEU A 127 0.73 3.58 -6.79
C LEU A 127 2.14 3.77 -7.35
N THR A 128 2.36 4.85 -8.11
CA THR A 128 3.68 5.21 -8.63
C THR A 128 4.22 6.37 -7.79
N VAL A 129 5.31 6.10 -7.06
CA VAL A 129 5.77 6.99 -5.97
C VAL A 129 6.43 8.28 -6.45
N ASP A 130 6.97 8.28 -7.64
CA ASP A 130 7.77 9.36 -8.25
C ASP A 130 7.06 10.07 -9.43
N TYR A 131 5.77 9.78 -9.66
CA TYR A 131 4.99 10.55 -10.63
C TYR A 131 4.30 11.75 -9.97
N PRO A 132 4.67 12.98 -10.36
CA PRO A 132 3.96 14.16 -9.93
C PRO A 132 2.59 14.24 -10.62
N PRO A 133 1.51 14.67 -9.93
CA PRO A 133 0.18 14.75 -10.52
C PRO A 133 0.12 15.54 -11.82
N GLU A 134 0.96 16.57 -11.96
CA GLU A 134 1.05 17.44 -13.14
C GLU A 134 1.44 16.68 -14.41
N GLU A 135 2.09 15.51 -14.29
CA GLU A 135 2.58 14.71 -15.42
C GLU A 135 1.80 13.39 -15.59
N CYS A 136 0.80 13.13 -14.71
CA CYS A 136 0.13 11.83 -14.65
C CYS A 136 -1.06 11.66 -15.60
N ALA A 137 -1.50 12.69 -16.35
CA ALA A 137 -2.77 12.64 -17.08
C ALA A 137 -2.87 11.46 -18.05
N GLU A 138 -1.87 11.23 -18.88
CA GLU A 138 -1.82 10.11 -19.82
C GLU A 138 -1.76 8.76 -19.10
N TRP A 139 -0.92 8.66 -18.06
CA TRP A 139 -0.79 7.47 -17.24
C TRP A 139 -2.11 7.06 -16.58
N VAL A 140 -2.78 8.02 -15.95
CA VAL A 140 -4.08 7.78 -15.28
C VAL A 140 -5.14 7.34 -16.28
N GLU A 141 -5.16 7.92 -17.49
CA GLU A 141 -6.10 7.54 -18.52
C GLU A 141 -5.92 6.09 -18.97
N HIS A 142 -4.68 5.62 -19.15
CA HIS A 142 -4.40 4.22 -19.44
C HIS A 142 -4.85 3.27 -18.31
N LEU A 143 -4.68 3.66 -17.04
CA LEU A 143 -5.19 2.89 -15.91
C LEU A 143 -6.73 2.82 -15.92
N ARG A 144 -7.39 3.96 -16.14
CA ARG A 144 -8.87 4.05 -16.20
C ARG A 144 -9.47 3.17 -17.30
N GLN A 145 -8.86 3.17 -18.49
CA GLN A 145 -9.29 2.32 -19.62
C GLN A 145 -9.28 0.83 -19.24
N GLN A 146 -8.35 0.43 -18.39
CA GLN A 146 -8.25 -0.94 -17.88
C GLN A 146 -8.99 -1.16 -16.56
N LYS A 147 -9.69 -0.15 -16.03
CA LYS A 147 -10.38 -0.20 -14.71
C LYS A 147 -9.43 -0.54 -13.57
N LEU A 148 -8.25 0.03 -13.60
CA LEU A 148 -7.26 0.02 -12.52
C LEU A 148 -7.36 1.33 -11.75
N ASP A 149 -7.35 1.27 -10.44
CA ASP A 149 -7.39 2.45 -9.59
C ASP A 149 -6.00 3.11 -9.52
N ALA A 150 -5.94 4.42 -9.78
CA ALA A 150 -4.74 5.23 -9.62
C ALA A 150 -4.67 5.76 -8.18
N ILE A 151 -3.68 5.27 -7.39
CA ILE A 151 -3.48 5.68 -6.01
C ILE A 151 -2.35 6.72 -5.95
N PHE A 152 -2.58 7.81 -5.22
CA PHE A 152 -1.62 8.90 -5.07
C PHE A 152 -1.14 9.06 -3.64
N LEU A 153 0.13 9.49 -3.50
CA LEU A 153 0.74 9.87 -2.24
C LEU A 153 0.52 11.37 -1.95
N LEU A 154 0.10 11.65 -0.73
CA LEU A 154 0.09 12.99 -0.18
C LEU A 154 0.93 13.05 1.10
N SER A 155 1.53 14.19 1.37
CA SER A 155 2.38 14.44 2.53
C SER A 155 1.96 15.71 3.27
N PRO A 156 2.48 15.98 4.47
CA PRO A 156 2.22 17.24 5.19
C PRO A 156 2.57 18.49 4.39
N THR A 157 3.57 18.39 3.51
CA THR A 157 4.08 19.51 2.69
C THR A 157 3.40 19.63 1.33
N THR A 158 2.44 18.76 1.00
CA THR A 158 1.74 18.83 -0.29
C THR A 158 0.90 20.10 -0.37
N PRO A 159 1.14 20.97 -1.38
CA PRO A 159 0.38 22.22 -1.55
C PRO A 159 -1.08 21.94 -1.94
N GLN A 160 -1.97 22.89 -1.61
CA GLN A 160 -3.41 22.74 -1.87
C GLN A 160 -3.73 22.48 -3.35
N ALA A 161 -3.11 23.20 -4.28
CA ALA A 161 -3.34 23.00 -5.70
C ALA A 161 -3.05 21.54 -6.15
N ARG A 162 -2.04 20.89 -5.57
CA ARG A 162 -1.74 19.48 -5.84
C ARG A 162 -2.76 18.55 -5.20
N ILE A 163 -3.29 18.89 -4.02
CA ILE A 163 -4.37 18.11 -3.38
C ILE A 163 -5.60 18.13 -4.28
N GLU A 164 -5.97 19.28 -4.86
CA GLU A 164 -7.09 19.41 -5.79
C GLU A 164 -6.90 18.60 -7.07
N GLN A 165 -5.70 18.61 -7.66
CA GLN A 165 -5.37 17.77 -8.82
C GLN A 165 -5.47 16.28 -8.49
N VAL A 166 -4.96 15.87 -7.33
CA VAL A 166 -5.08 14.47 -6.87
C VAL A 166 -6.54 14.09 -6.65
N ALA A 167 -7.37 14.98 -6.10
CA ALA A 167 -8.79 14.73 -5.90
C ALA A 167 -9.54 14.40 -7.18
N GLU A 168 -9.14 14.98 -8.32
CA GLU A 168 -9.73 14.73 -9.65
C GLU A 168 -9.25 13.42 -10.28
N MET A 169 -8.03 13.01 -9.98
CA MET A 169 -7.38 11.87 -10.64
C MET A 169 -7.43 10.58 -9.84
N ALA A 170 -7.35 10.67 -8.52
CA ALA A 170 -7.22 9.51 -7.64
C ALA A 170 -8.47 8.63 -7.65
N GLN A 171 -8.24 7.32 -7.57
CA GLN A 171 -9.27 6.30 -7.44
C GLN A 171 -8.88 5.30 -6.36
N GLY A 172 -9.85 4.54 -5.85
CA GLY A 172 -9.61 3.57 -4.79
C GLY A 172 -9.43 4.23 -3.43
N TYR A 173 -8.26 4.78 -3.16
CA TYR A 173 -7.94 5.56 -1.96
C TYR A 173 -6.76 6.51 -2.21
N VAL A 174 -6.56 7.45 -1.30
CA VAL A 174 -5.36 8.29 -1.25
C VAL A 174 -4.49 7.84 -0.08
N TYR A 175 -3.20 7.75 -0.30
CA TYR A 175 -2.22 7.38 0.71
C TYR A 175 -1.58 8.64 1.31
N TYR A 176 -1.87 8.93 2.57
CA TYR A 176 -1.22 10.01 3.31
C TYR A 176 0.00 9.48 4.08
N VAL A 177 1.17 9.99 3.72
CA VAL A 177 2.45 9.66 4.36
C VAL A 177 2.76 10.73 5.39
N SER A 178 2.62 10.42 6.68
CA SER A 178 2.93 11.38 7.76
C SER A 178 4.43 11.46 8.00
N LEU A 179 5.13 12.26 7.21
CA LEU A 179 6.59 12.43 7.27
C LEU A 179 7.03 13.34 8.43
N LYS A 180 7.23 12.80 9.62
CA LYS A 180 8.15 13.40 10.61
C LYS A 180 9.20 12.41 11.12
N GLY A 181 9.57 11.41 10.34
CA GLY A 181 10.52 10.36 10.75
C GLY A 181 11.92 10.44 10.17
N VAL A 182 12.24 11.38 9.27
CA VAL A 182 13.58 11.46 8.64
C VAL A 182 14.64 12.07 9.57
N THR A 183 14.24 12.70 10.67
CA THR A 183 15.14 13.36 11.61
C THR A 183 15.10 12.81 13.03
N GLY A 184 14.76 11.51 13.22
CA GLY A 184 14.87 10.86 14.53
C GLY A 184 13.75 11.16 15.54
N ALA A 185 12.67 11.86 15.16
CA ALA A 185 11.50 12.04 16.00
C ALA A 185 10.70 10.74 16.11
N SER A 186 10.73 10.11 17.29
CA SER A 186 10.17 8.79 17.56
C SER A 186 8.66 8.77 17.78
N HIS A 187 7.94 9.88 17.64
CA HIS A 187 6.52 9.96 17.96
C HIS A 187 5.71 10.51 16.78
N LEU A 188 4.66 9.76 16.41
CA LEU A 188 3.59 10.20 15.52
C LEU A 188 2.78 11.28 16.24
N ASP A 189 2.77 12.51 15.73
CA ASP A 189 1.90 13.56 16.25
C ASP A 189 0.48 13.36 15.69
N LEU A 190 -0.37 12.72 16.49
CA LEU A 190 -1.75 12.42 16.11
C LEU A 190 -2.60 13.68 15.89
N GLY A 191 -2.29 14.77 16.59
CA GLY A 191 -3.00 16.05 16.44
C GLY A 191 -2.72 16.68 15.08
N GLU A 192 -1.46 16.68 14.66
CA GLU A 192 -1.07 17.15 13.33
C GLU A 192 -1.65 16.27 12.21
N VAL A 193 -1.62 14.96 12.39
CA VAL A 193 -2.25 14.01 11.45
C VAL A 193 -3.76 14.28 11.34
N ALA A 194 -4.47 14.43 12.45
CA ALA A 194 -5.90 14.72 12.47
C ALA A 194 -6.24 16.01 11.70
N SER A 195 -5.54 17.11 12.03
CA SER A 195 -5.73 18.41 11.38
C SER A 195 -5.50 18.32 9.85
N LYS A 196 -4.47 17.59 9.43
CA LYS A 196 -4.18 17.41 8.00
C LYS A 196 -5.22 16.53 7.30
N LEU A 197 -5.69 15.47 7.95
CA LEU A 197 -6.77 14.63 7.41
C LEU A 197 -8.07 15.42 7.22
N ASP A 198 -8.41 16.32 8.15
CA ASP A 198 -9.59 17.19 8.01
C ASP A 198 -9.44 18.14 6.81
N GLN A 199 -8.24 18.71 6.62
CA GLN A 199 -7.95 19.49 5.41
C GLN A 199 -8.09 18.65 4.14
N LEU A 200 -7.55 17.42 4.12
CA LEU A 200 -7.65 16.54 2.95
C LEU A 200 -9.10 16.16 2.64
N ARG A 201 -9.90 15.86 3.67
CA ARG A 201 -11.33 15.49 3.51
C ARG A 201 -12.20 16.61 2.95
N SER A 202 -11.77 17.87 3.05
CA SER A 202 -12.48 18.99 2.40
C SER A 202 -12.35 19.00 0.88
N HIS A 203 -11.36 18.27 0.33
CA HIS A 203 -11.10 18.18 -1.12
C HIS A 203 -11.26 16.75 -1.65
N ILE A 204 -10.98 15.72 -0.84
CA ILE A 204 -10.91 14.32 -1.25
C ILE A 204 -12.12 13.56 -0.70
N SER A 205 -12.93 13.01 -1.59
CA SER A 205 -14.16 12.26 -1.27
C SER A 205 -13.94 10.75 -1.13
N ILE A 206 -12.82 10.22 -1.62
CA ILE A 206 -12.45 8.80 -1.52
C ILE A 206 -11.73 8.52 -0.20
N PRO A 207 -11.64 7.24 0.24
CA PRO A 207 -10.97 6.87 1.48
C PRO A 207 -9.53 7.37 1.57
N ILE A 208 -9.08 7.69 2.79
CA ILE A 208 -7.70 8.10 3.06
C ILE A 208 -7.04 7.06 3.94
N GLY A 209 -6.00 6.40 3.41
CA GLY A 209 -5.11 5.52 4.15
C GLY A 209 -3.95 6.30 4.74
N VAL A 210 -3.61 6.01 5.99
CA VAL A 210 -2.44 6.62 6.65
C VAL A 210 -1.38 5.56 6.87
N GLY A 211 -0.19 5.84 6.42
CA GLY A 211 1.00 5.04 6.65
C GLY A 211 2.13 5.89 7.23
N PHE A 212 3.11 5.21 7.75
CA PHE A 212 4.31 5.70 8.40
C PHE A 212 4.25 5.74 9.95
N GLY A 213 5.33 5.25 10.56
CA GLY A 213 5.48 5.27 12.03
C GLY A 213 4.65 4.21 12.77
N ILE A 214 3.94 3.33 12.08
CA ILE A 214 3.14 2.27 12.71
C ILE A 214 4.07 1.11 13.07
N ARG A 215 4.24 0.91 14.39
CA ARG A 215 5.19 -0.08 14.93
C ARG A 215 4.52 -1.25 15.64
N ASP A 216 3.33 -1.02 16.18
CA ASP A 216 2.61 -1.94 17.06
C ASP A 216 1.10 -1.72 16.99
N GLY A 217 0.34 -2.52 17.73
CA GLY A 217 -1.11 -2.41 17.80
C GLY A 217 -1.59 -1.08 18.38
N ALA A 218 -0.85 -0.47 19.32
CA ALA A 218 -1.24 0.80 19.93
C ALA A 218 -1.20 1.95 18.90
N THR A 219 -0.13 2.04 18.12
CA THR A 219 -0.01 3.03 17.04
C THR A 219 -0.99 2.76 15.90
N ALA A 220 -1.21 1.49 15.52
CA ALA A 220 -2.20 1.11 14.51
C ALA A 220 -3.61 1.52 14.95
N LYS A 221 -4.00 1.26 16.19
CA LYS A 221 -5.30 1.67 16.77
C LYS A 221 -5.47 3.18 16.78
N ALA A 222 -4.44 3.93 17.19
CA ALA A 222 -4.49 5.38 17.22
C ALA A 222 -4.72 5.96 15.81
N VAL A 223 -4.02 5.47 14.80
CA VAL A 223 -4.20 5.88 13.40
C VAL A 223 -5.57 5.47 12.86
N ALA A 224 -6.05 4.26 13.19
CA ALA A 224 -7.37 3.79 12.79
C ALA A 224 -8.51 4.67 13.33
N GLY A 225 -8.31 5.34 14.47
CA GLY A 225 -9.25 6.32 15.02
C GLY A 225 -9.41 7.58 14.16
N LEU A 226 -8.46 7.88 13.29
CA LEU A 226 -8.42 9.09 12.46
C LEU A 226 -8.63 8.81 10.96
N ALA A 227 -8.14 7.68 10.45
CA ALA A 227 -8.09 7.35 9.03
C ALA A 227 -9.16 6.32 8.63
N ASP A 228 -9.33 6.11 7.32
CA ASP A 228 -10.18 5.05 6.74
C ASP A 228 -9.40 3.74 6.57
N ALA A 229 -8.09 3.83 6.46
CA ALA A 229 -7.18 2.69 6.38
C ALA A 229 -5.88 2.94 7.13
N VAL A 230 -5.28 1.84 7.60
CA VAL A 230 -3.96 1.80 8.24
C VAL A 230 -3.02 1.04 7.32
N VAL A 231 -1.99 1.73 6.80
CA VAL A 231 -0.97 1.13 5.92
C VAL A 231 0.28 0.81 6.72
N VAL A 232 0.74 -0.44 6.65
CA VAL A 232 1.87 -0.92 7.45
C VAL A 232 2.92 -1.54 6.54
N GLY A 233 4.05 -0.88 6.37
CA GLY A 233 5.17 -1.34 5.54
C GLY A 233 6.41 -1.74 6.36
N SER A 234 7.19 -0.77 6.78
CA SER A 234 8.51 -0.99 7.39
C SER A 234 8.51 -2.01 8.53
N ARG A 235 7.47 -2.00 9.38
CA ARG A 235 7.37 -2.95 10.50
C ARG A 235 7.23 -4.41 10.01
N ILE A 236 6.50 -4.64 8.91
CA ILE A 236 6.34 -5.97 8.32
C ILE A 236 7.65 -6.41 7.66
N ILE A 237 8.29 -5.52 6.91
CA ILE A 237 9.59 -5.79 6.28
C ILE A 237 10.67 -6.09 7.33
N GLU A 238 10.69 -5.38 8.46
CA GLU A 238 11.58 -5.70 9.58
C GLU A 238 11.30 -7.08 10.18
N GLU A 239 10.04 -7.50 10.27
CA GLU A 239 9.69 -8.83 10.75
C GLU A 239 10.16 -9.92 9.78
N ILE A 240 10.03 -9.67 8.47
CA ILE A 240 10.57 -10.57 7.43
C ILE A 240 12.09 -10.66 7.57
N GLU A 241 12.79 -9.53 7.67
CA GLU A 241 14.26 -9.45 7.75
C GLU A 241 14.83 -10.17 8.98
N LYS A 242 14.15 -10.07 10.12
CA LYS A 242 14.61 -10.65 11.39
C LYS A 242 14.24 -12.14 11.55
N SER A 243 13.27 -12.62 10.79
CA SER A 243 12.75 -13.99 10.94
C SER A 243 13.59 -15.00 10.17
N PRO A 244 13.92 -16.16 10.74
CA PRO A 244 14.42 -17.30 9.96
C PRO A 244 13.44 -17.65 8.82
N LYS A 245 13.95 -17.97 7.63
CA LYS A 245 13.12 -18.25 6.43
C LYS A 245 11.95 -19.23 6.72
N THR A 246 12.19 -20.25 7.53
CA THR A 246 11.18 -21.26 7.92
C THR A 246 10.09 -20.73 8.85
N LYS A 247 10.26 -19.54 9.45
CA LYS A 247 9.31 -18.93 10.40
C LYS A 247 8.68 -17.62 9.89
N VAL A 248 9.12 -17.12 8.74
CA VAL A 248 8.67 -15.82 8.20
C VAL A 248 7.14 -15.74 8.13
N LEU A 249 6.48 -16.74 7.52
CA LEU A 249 5.03 -16.75 7.39
C LEU A 249 4.35 -16.63 8.76
N ALA A 250 4.68 -17.50 9.69
CA ALA A 250 4.07 -17.51 11.02
C ALA A 250 4.36 -16.23 11.83
N SER A 251 5.54 -15.63 11.66
CA SER A 251 5.91 -14.39 12.35
C SER A 251 5.14 -13.21 11.80
N VAL A 252 5.08 -13.08 10.48
CA VAL A 252 4.33 -12.02 9.79
C VAL A 252 2.83 -12.16 10.05
N GLY A 253 2.28 -13.38 9.94
CA GLY A 253 0.87 -13.64 10.22
C GLY A 253 0.47 -13.23 11.63
N ARG A 254 1.30 -13.55 12.64
CA ARG A 254 1.05 -13.12 14.03
C ARG A 254 1.05 -11.60 14.16
N LEU A 255 2.08 -10.93 13.62
CA LEU A 255 2.16 -9.48 13.66
C LEU A 255 0.92 -8.81 13.02
N VAL A 256 0.53 -9.26 11.83
CA VAL A 256 -0.63 -8.69 11.11
C VAL A 256 -1.93 -8.96 11.85
N LYS A 257 -2.09 -10.14 12.46
CA LYS A 257 -3.25 -10.47 13.30
C LYS A 257 -3.33 -9.58 14.54
N ASP A 258 -2.21 -9.29 15.20
CA ASP A 258 -2.15 -8.39 16.36
C ASP A 258 -2.53 -6.95 15.94
N LEU A 259 -2.04 -6.47 14.79
CA LEU A 259 -2.42 -5.19 14.22
C LEU A 259 -3.92 -5.14 13.88
N ARG A 260 -4.47 -6.18 13.25
CA ARG A 260 -5.89 -6.28 12.92
C ARG A 260 -6.76 -6.21 14.17
N SER A 261 -6.40 -6.98 15.20
CA SER A 261 -7.12 -7.00 16.46
C SER A 261 -7.17 -5.62 17.11
N ALA A 262 -6.04 -4.91 17.12
CA ALA A 262 -5.95 -3.56 17.69
C ALA A 262 -6.78 -2.52 16.89
N ILE A 263 -6.78 -2.62 15.55
CA ILE A 263 -7.58 -1.75 14.68
C ILE A 263 -9.09 -2.01 14.90
N ASP A 264 -9.50 -3.26 15.06
CA ASP A 264 -10.92 -3.64 15.30
C ASP A 264 -11.47 -3.12 16.62
N GLU A 265 -10.62 -2.85 17.63
CA GLU A 265 -11.05 -2.23 18.88
C GLU A 265 -11.57 -0.79 18.73
N VAL A 266 -11.23 -0.08 17.65
CA VAL A 266 -11.76 1.26 17.34
C VAL A 266 -13.23 1.17 16.94
N SER A 267 -13.57 0.12 16.20
CA SER A 267 -14.92 -0.11 15.64
C SER A 267 -15.95 -0.51 16.69
N SER A 268 -15.51 -1.02 17.84
CA SER A 268 -16.37 -1.54 18.92
C SER A 268 -16.91 -0.47 19.87
N LYS A 269 -16.57 0.82 19.68
CA LYS A 269 -16.88 1.90 20.63
C LYS A 269 -18.01 2.84 20.21
N HIS A 270 -18.78 2.50 19.17
CA HIS A 270 -19.93 3.32 18.72
C HIS A 270 -21.23 2.52 18.67
#